data_341036abbe7880a26780b23c31e5889a
#
_entry.id   341036abbe7880a26780b23c31e5889a
#
_cell.length_a   1.000
_cell.length_b   1.000
_cell.length_c   1.000
_cell.angle_alpha   90.00
_cell.angle_beta   90.00
_cell.angle_gamma   90.00
#
_symmetry.space_group_name_H-M   'P 1'
#
loop_
_entity.id
_entity.type
_entity.pdbx_description
1 polymer ?
#
loop_
_entity_poly.entity_id
_entity_poly.type
_entity_poly.pdbx_seq_one_letter_code
_entity_poly.pdbx_strand_id
1 'polypeptide(L)'
;MAALAEAAVWSTVTVHRYGRTDTVAIAVTDCLWYGAFGDAAGRLVLVREPDATTGYDLALFTTDRDGTGEHLVERYAERWSIEPANATAKQLLGVGQARNRVPRAVERTVPFGFLVQSLVVVWYATCGYHPDDLAGRHAAEPWYGQKTEPAVEDMLAKLRGTPVAARFTGVRPAQPDHHNYRDFELACAAAAT
;
A
#
# COMPACT_ATOMS: atom_id res chain seq x y z
N MET A 1 8.95 -25.32 -17.62
CA MET A 1 9.46 -24.04 -17.11
C MET A 1 10.99 -24.01 -17.07
N ALA A 2 11.68 -24.99 -16.43
CA ALA A 2 13.16 -24.98 -16.42
C ALA A 2 13.79 -24.93 -17.82
N ALA A 3 13.35 -25.79 -18.73
CA ALA A 3 13.84 -25.80 -20.11
C ALA A 3 13.58 -24.46 -20.87
N LEU A 4 12.47 -23.77 -20.56
CA LEU A 4 12.21 -22.45 -21.11
C LEU A 4 13.19 -21.42 -20.56
N ALA A 5 13.51 -21.49 -19.27
CA ALA A 5 14.48 -20.56 -18.66
C ALA A 5 15.91 -20.76 -19.20
N GLU A 6 16.27 -22.02 -19.52
CA GLU A 6 17.59 -22.33 -20.13
C GLU A 6 17.70 -21.84 -21.56
N ALA A 7 16.63 -21.89 -22.34
CA ALA A 7 16.59 -21.44 -23.73
C ALA A 7 16.25 -19.95 -23.88
N ALA A 8 15.91 -19.28 -22.79
CA ALA A 8 15.42 -17.89 -22.83
C ALA A 8 16.54 -16.89 -23.09
N VAL A 9 16.20 -15.83 -23.84
CA VAL A 9 17.05 -14.65 -23.96
C VAL A 9 16.72 -13.71 -22.82
N TRP A 10 17.70 -13.47 -21.95
CA TRP A 10 17.58 -12.63 -20.78
C TRP A 10 18.02 -11.20 -21.10
N SER A 11 17.25 -10.23 -20.62
CA SER A 11 17.59 -8.81 -20.65
C SER A 11 17.61 -8.26 -19.22
N THR A 12 18.58 -7.42 -18.92
CA THR A 12 18.68 -6.72 -17.65
C THR A 12 17.83 -5.45 -17.71
N VAL A 13 16.93 -5.28 -16.76
CA VAL A 13 15.99 -4.15 -16.69
C VAL A 13 15.98 -3.55 -15.29
N THR A 14 15.64 -2.27 -15.22
CA THR A 14 15.39 -1.57 -13.94
C THR A 14 13.89 -1.50 -13.71
N VAL A 15 13.45 -1.92 -12.53
CA VAL A 15 12.04 -1.95 -12.14
C VAL A 15 11.84 -1.29 -10.78
N HIS A 16 10.70 -0.64 -10.60
CA HIS A 16 10.30 -0.09 -9.31
C HIS A 16 9.38 -1.08 -8.60
N ARG A 17 9.83 -1.66 -7.48
CA ARG A 17 9.06 -2.65 -6.72
C ARG A 17 9.34 -2.55 -5.22
N TYR A 18 8.32 -2.82 -4.41
CA TYR A 18 8.41 -2.81 -2.94
C TYR A 18 9.00 -1.50 -2.37
N GLY A 19 8.67 -0.35 -3.01
CA GLY A 19 9.13 0.98 -2.59
C GLY A 19 10.59 1.30 -2.91
N ARG A 20 11.27 0.51 -3.75
CA ARG A 20 12.65 0.73 -4.18
C ARG A 20 12.83 0.43 -5.66
N THR A 21 13.92 0.94 -6.21
CA THR A 21 14.33 0.65 -7.57
C THR A 21 15.35 -0.49 -7.55
N ASP A 22 15.04 -1.58 -8.23
CA ASP A 22 15.87 -2.79 -8.32
C ASP A 22 16.27 -3.06 -9.77
N THR A 23 17.39 -3.75 -9.97
CA THR A 23 17.80 -4.26 -11.27
C THR A 23 17.64 -5.78 -11.28
N VAL A 24 16.88 -6.29 -12.26
CA VAL A 24 16.60 -7.73 -12.41
C VAL A 24 16.83 -8.17 -13.85
N ALA A 25 17.05 -9.46 -14.06
CA ALA A 25 17.03 -10.02 -15.41
C ALA A 25 15.62 -10.57 -15.70
N ILE A 26 15.08 -10.24 -16.86
CA ILE A 26 13.80 -10.75 -17.33
C ILE A 26 13.94 -11.48 -18.66
N ALA A 27 13.09 -12.49 -18.87
CA ALA A 27 12.92 -13.12 -20.17
C ALA A 27 11.43 -13.16 -20.50
N VAL A 28 11.07 -12.65 -21.67
CA VAL A 28 9.67 -12.50 -22.11
C VAL A 28 9.43 -13.42 -23.30
N THR A 29 8.36 -14.21 -23.23
CA THR A 29 7.92 -15.07 -24.33
C THR A 29 6.41 -15.18 -24.37
N ASP A 30 5.84 -15.27 -25.55
CA ASP A 30 4.42 -15.59 -25.69
C ASP A 30 4.25 -17.12 -25.73
N CYS A 31 3.26 -17.61 -25.00
CA CYS A 31 2.98 -19.04 -24.92
C CYS A 31 1.48 -19.33 -24.66
N LEU A 32 1.12 -20.59 -24.78
CA LEU A 32 -0.21 -21.08 -24.42
C LEU A 32 -0.14 -21.73 -23.03
N TRP A 33 -1.05 -21.34 -22.16
CA TRP A 33 -1.31 -22.06 -20.90
C TRP A 33 -2.60 -22.83 -21.01
N TYR A 34 -2.51 -23.97 -21.71
CA TYR A 34 -3.65 -24.73 -22.17
C TYR A 34 -4.63 -25.14 -21.06
N GLY A 35 -4.10 -25.53 -19.87
CA GLY A 35 -4.92 -25.95 -18.73
C GLY A 35 -5.75 -24.85 -18.07
N ALA A 36 -5.36 -23.58 -18.23
CA ALA A 36 -6.03 -22.45 -17.58
C ALA A 36 -6.78 -21.56 -18.58
N PHE A 37 -6.23 -21.37 -19.79
CA PHE A 37 -6.72 -20.39 -20.76
C PHE A 37 -7.02 -20.99 -22.13
N GLY A 38 -6.98 -22.33 -22.28
CA GLY A 38 -7.26 -23.02 -23.54
C GLY A 38 -6.28 -22.63 -24.63
N ASP A 39 -6.79 -22.21 -25.77
CA ASP A 39 -6.03 -21.77 -26.95
C ASP A 39 -5.70 -20.27 -26.95
N ALA A 40 -6.07 -19.54 -25.89
CA ALA A 40 -5.71 -18.13 -25.77
C ALA A 40 -4.22 -17.98 -25.48
N ALA A 41 -3.53 -17.27 -26.37
CA ALA A 41 -2.13 -16.92 -26.15
C ALA A 41 -1.98 -15.87 -25.05
N GLY A 42 -1.00 -16.09 -24.19
CA GLY A 42 -0.61 -15.14 -23.16
C GLY A 42 0.89 -14.88 -23.18
N ARG A 43 1.32 -13.93 -22.40
CA ARG A 43 2.72 -13.57 -22.19
C ARG A 43 3.22 -14.16 -20.90
N LEU A 44 4.35 -14.83 -20.97
CA LEU A 44 5.12 -15.34 -19.83
C LEU A 44 6.33 -14.42 -19.62
N VAL A 45 6.50 -13.95 -18.40
CA VAL A 45 7.68 -13.19 -17.96
C VAL A 45 8.36 -14.01 -16.87
N LEU A 46 9.57 -14.43 -17.15
CA LEU A 46 10.45 -15.04 -16.15
C LEU A 46 11.33 -13.94 -15.56
N VAL A 47 11.46 -13.94 -14.25
CA VAL A 47 12.30 -12.95 -13.52
C VAL A 47 13.39 -13.71 -12.80
N ARG A 48 14.60 -13.17 -12.87
CA ARG A 48 15.77 -13.65 -12.14
C ARG A 48 16.35 -12.52 -11.31
N GLU A 49 16.54 -12.78 -10.03
CA GLU A 49 17.17 -11.86 -9.11
C GLU A 49 18.67 -11.72 -9.41
N PRO A 50 19.33 -10.60 -9.02
CA PRO A 50 20.73 -10.36 -9.32
C PRO A 50 21.68 -11.45 -8.83
N ASP A 51 21.36 -12.07 -7.71
CA ASP A 51 22.18 -13.10 -7.06
C ASP A 51 21.95 -14.51 -7.66
N ALA A 52 20.92 -14.69 -8.47
CA ALA A 52 20.61 -15.96 -9.10
C ALA A 52 21.37 -16.14 -10.42
N THR A 53 22.15 -17.20 -10.53
CA THR A 53 22.98 -17.49 -11.72
C THR A 53 22.31 -18.44 -12.70
N THR A 54 21.28 -19.18 -12.26
CA THR A 54 20.60 -20.19 -13.08
C THR A 54 19.10 -20.19 -12.78
N GLY A 55 18.29 -20.65 -13.73
CA GLY A 55 16.85 -20.79 -13.55
C GLY A 55 16.11 -19.46 -13.56
N TYR A 56 15.07 -19.38 -12.77
CA TYR A 56 14.25 -18.19 -12.55
C TYR A 56 13.68 -18.22 -11.11
N ASP A 57 13.45 -17.06 -10.54
CA ASP A 57 12.90 -16.93 -9.18
C ASP A 57 11.39 -16.71 -9.21
N LEU A 58 10.89 -16.03 -10.25
CA LEU A 58 9.47 -15.73 -10.41
C LEU A 58 9.04 -15.96 -11.86
N ALA A 59 7.86 -16.53 -12.05
CA ALA A 59 7.21 -16.68 -13.35
C ALA A 59 5.84 -16.00 -13.31
N LEU A 60 5.64 -15.01 -14.16
CA LEU A 60 4.39 -14.26 -14.29
C LEU A 60 3.75 -14.60 -15.62
N PHE A 61 2.45 -14.87 -15.63
CA PHE A 61 1.68 -15.04 -16.84
C PHE A 61 0.56 -14.02 -16.91
N THR A 62 0.34 -13.44 -18.07
CA THR A 62 -0.73 -12.49 -18.32
C THR A 62 -1.38 -12.72 -19.69
N THR A 63 -2.66 -12.41 -19.77
CA THR A 63 -3.40 -12.32 -21.03
C THR A 63 -3.24 -10.95 -21.72
N ASP A 64 -2.73 -9.96 -20.97
CA ASP A 64 -2.34 -8.65 -21.49
C ASP A 64 -0.98 -8.79 -22.20
N ARG A 65 -1.01 -8.75 -23.53
CA ARG A 65 0.18 -8.91 -24.39
C ARG A 65 0.79 -7.59 -24.83
N ASP A 66 0.15 -6.47 -24.50
CA ASP A 66 0.61 -5.13 -24.90
C ASP A 66 1.57 -4.55 -23.85
N GLY A 67 1.49 -4.98 -22.59
CA GLY A 67 2.37 -4.55 -21.52
C GLY A 67 3.83 -5.01 -21.72
N THR A 68 4.80 -4.18 -21.31
CA THR A 68 6.22 -4.57 -21.28
C THR A 68 6.50 -5.54 -20.15
N GLY A 69 7.63 -6.27 -20.22
CA GLY A 69 8.04 -7.19 -19.15
C GLY A 69 8.27 -6.46 -17.83
N GLU A 70 8.89 -5.28 -17.86
CA GLU A 70 9.14 -4.40 -16.72
C GLU A 70 7.83 -4.01 -16.03
N HIS A 71 6.87 -3.50 -16.82
CA HIS A 71 5.56 -3.11 -16.29
C HIS A 71 4.83 -4.26 -15.60
N LEU A 72 4.93 -5.48 -16.14
CA LEU A 72 4.31 -6.66 -15.53
C LEU A 72 4.96 -7.03 -14.19
N VAL A 73 6.28 -6.90 -14.06
CA VAL A 73 7.00 -7.11 -12.80
C VAL A 73 6.60 -6.06 -11.76
N GLU A 74 6.55 -4.79 -12.13
CA GLU A 74 6.13 -3.68 -11.26
C GLU A 74 4.69 -3.87 -10.79
N ARG A 75 3.76 -4.13 -11.71
CA ARG A 75 2.35 -4.39 -11.40
C ARG A 75 2.14 -5.60 -10.48
N TYR A 76 2.92 -6.66 -10.66
CA TYR A 76 2.87 -7.79 -9.75
C TYR A 76 3.36 -7.43 -8.35
N ALA A 77 4.40 -6.62 -8.24
CA ALA A 77 4.91 -6.17 -6.95
C ALA A 77 3.89 -5.32 -6.18
N GLU A 78 3.06 -4.53 -6.87
CA GLU A 78 1.97 -3.75 -6.27
C GLU A 78 0.94 -4.64 -5.54
N ARG A 79 0.78 -5.91 -5.96
CA ARG A 79 -0.09 -6.88 -5.28
C ARG A 79 0.25 -7.06 -3.79
N TRP A 80 1.52 -6.88 -3.43
CA TRP A 80 1.95 -7.01 -2.04
C TRP A 80 1.29 -5.97 -1.12
N SER A 81 0.81 -4.86 -1.67
CA SER A 81 0.07 -3.83 -0.92
C SER A 81 -1.19 -4.36 -0.23
N ILE A 82 -1.74 -5.48 -0.71
CA ILE A 82 -2.89 -6.18 -0.11
C ILE A 82 -2.55 -6.68 1.30
N GLU A 83 -1.32 -7.16 1.52
CA GLU A 83 -0.91 -7.73 2.81
C GLU A 83 -0.81 -6.67 3.91
N PRO A 84 -0.09 -5.53 3.73
CA PRO A 84 -0.14 -4.41 4.64
C PRO A 84 -1.55 -3.85 4.84
N ALA A 85 -2.37 -3.77 3.79
CA ALA A 85 -3.75 -3.31 3.90
C ALA A 85 -4.58 -4.21 4.81
N ASN A 86 -4.46 -5.54 4.66
CA ASN A 86 -5.12 -6.50 5.54
C ASN A 86 -4.62 -6.41 7.00
N ALA A 87 -3.31 -6.29 7.19
CA ALA A 87 -2.72 -6.13 8.51
C ALA A 87 -3.25 -4.86 9.20
N THR A 88 -3.22 -3.74 8.50
CA THR A 88 -3.74 -2.44 8.96
C THR A 88 -5.23 -2.51 9.31
N ALA A 89 -6.07 -3.08 8.43
CA ALA A 89 -7.49 -3.24 8.68
C ALA A 89 -7.78 -4.05 9.95
N LYS A 90 -7.01 -5.10 10.20
CA LYS A 90 -7.12 -5.92 11.41
C LYS A 90 -6.64 -5.19 12.67
N GLN A 91 -5.50 -4.51 12.59
CA GLN A 91 -4.84 -3.90 13.74
C GLN A 91 -5.48 -2.56 14.15
N LEU A 92 -5.83 -1.71 13.17
CA LEU A 92 -6.28 -0.35 13.44
C LEU A 92 -7.80 -0.18 13.35
N LEU A 93 -8.49 -0.98 12.52
CA LEU A 93 -9.93 -0.86 12.28
C LEU A 93 -10.75 -2.01 12.86
N GLY A 94 -10.11 -2.96 13.53
CA GLY A 94 -10.80 -4.05 14.24
C GLY A 94 -11.53 -5.03 13.34
N VAL A 95 -11.15 -5.14 12.05
CA VAL A 95 -11.83 -6.00 11.07
C VAL A 95 -11.90 -7.47 11.50
N GLY A 96 -10.92 -7.96 12.28
CA GLY A 96 -10.92 -9.31 12.83
C GLY A 96 -11.58 -9.44 14.21
N GLN A 97 -12.10 -8.35 14.80
CA GLN A 97 -12.59 -8.31 16.18
C GLN A 97 -14.11 -8.15 16.26
N ALA A 98 -14.81 -8.23 15.15
CA ALA A 98 -16.26 -8.10 15.11
C ALA A 98 -16.94 -9.21 15.93
N ARG A 99 -17.70 -8.80 16.97
CA ARG A 99 -18.49 -9.70 17.83
C ARG A 99 -19.94 -9.82 17.36
N ASN A 100 -20.20 -9.50 16.11
CA ASN A 100 -21.54 -9.55 15.54
C ASN A 100 -21.99 -11.01 15.37
N ARG A 101 -23.25 -11.27 15.72
CA ARG A 101 -23.88 -12.61 15.59
C ARG A 101 -24.90 -12.64 14.44
N VAL A 102 -25.33 -11.48 13.96
CA VAL A 102 -26.29 -11.37 12.85
C VAL A 102 -25.51 -11.56 11.53
N PRO A 103 -25.91 -12.51 10.66
CA PRO A 103 -25.17 -12.82 9.42
C PRO A 103 -24.87 -11.59 8.56
N ARG A 104 -25.87 -10.73 8.32
CA ARG A 104 -25.67 -9.49 7.53
C ARG A 104 -24.68 -8.51 8.15
N ALA A 105 -24.58 -8.47 9.49
CA ALA A 105 -23.61 -7.61 10.16
C ALA A 105 -22.18 -8.19 10.00
N VAL A 106 -22.02 -9.50 10.09
CA VAL A 106 -20.74 -10.19 9.88
C VAL A 106 -20.25 -9.95 8.43
N GLU A 107 -21.11 -10.17 7.44
CA GLU A 107 -20.80 -9.96 6.02
C GLU A 107 -20.38 -8.52 5.69
N ARG A 108 -20.95 -7.53 6.39
CA ARG A 108 -20.70 -6.11 6.11
C ARG A 108 -19.53 -5.53 6.90
N THR A 109 -19.15 -6.10 8.03
CA THR A 109 -18.10 -5.54 8.89
C THR A 109 -16.75 -5.48 8.18
N VAL A 110 -16.35 -6.54 7.49
CA VAL A 110 -15.07 -6.60 6.79
C VAL A 110 -15.02 -5.60 5.63
N PRO A 111 -15.97 -5.61 4.67
CA PRO A 111 -15.98 -4.62 3.59
C PRO A 111 -16.06 -3.18 4.09
N PHE A 112 -16.81 -2.92 5.16
CA PHE A 112 -16.91 -1.58 5.74
C PHE A 112 -15.57 -1.11 6.33
N GLY A 113 -14.82 -1.99 7.00
CA GLY A 113 -13.47 -1.67 7.49
C GLY A 113 -12.51 -1.28 6.36
N PHE A 114 -12.51 -2.03 5.26
CA PHE A 114 -11.71 -1.68 4.08
C PHE A 114 -12.17 -0.39 3.39
N LEU A 115 -13.48 -0.14 3.34
CA LEU A 115 -14.01 1.13 2.83
C LEU A 115 -13.49 2.30 3.67
N VAL A 116 -13.55 2.20 5.01
CA VAL A 116 -13.03 3.23 5.91
C VAL A 116 -11.54 3.45 5.68
N GLN A 117 -10.74 2.39 5.57
CA GLN A 117 -9.32 2.49 5.26
C GLN A 117 -9.08 3.22 3.93
N SER A 118 -9.80 2.86 2.88
CA SER A 118 -9.67 3.49 1.58
C SER A 118 -10.03 4.98 1.63
N LEU A 119 -11.09 5.34 2.34
CA LEU A 119 -11.50 6.74 2.52
C LEU A 119 -10.45 7.55 3.28
N VAL A 120 -9.81 6.97 4.30
CA VAL A 120 -8.72 7.62 5.05
C VAL A 120 -7.53 7.89 4.14
N VAL A 121 -7.10 6.90 3.35
CA VAL A 121 -5.97 7.05 2.42
C VAL A 121 -6.28 8.10 1.35
N VAL A 122 -7.47 8.05 0.73
CA VAL A 122 -7.89 9.03 -0.28
C VAL A 122 -7.96 10.43 0.32
N TRP A 123 -8.58 10.59 1.50
CA TRP A 123 -8.63 11.87 2.19
C TRP A 123 -7.23 12.43 2.45
N TYR A 124 -6.34 11.58 2.96
CA TYR A 124 -4.97 11.99 3.26
C TYR A 124 -4.23 12.42 1.99
N ALA A 125 -4.31 11.64 0.92
CA ALA A 125 -3.64 11.94 -0.34
C ALA A 125 -4.18 13.21 -1.03
N THR A 126 -5.47 13.52 -0.85
CA THR A 126 -6.11 14.66 -1.55
C THR A 126 -6.11 15.96 -0.78
N CYS A 127 -6.23 15.92 0.53
CA CYS A 127 -6.38 17.12 1.35
C CYS A 127 -5.79 17.03 2.77
N GLY A 128 -5.39 15.85 3.22
CA GLY A 128 -4.85 15.65 4.56
C GLY A 128 -3.33 15.76 4.66
N TYR A 129 -2.59 15.57 3.58
CA TYR A 129 -1.13 15.51 3.57
C TYR A 129 -0.49 16.86 3.89
N HIS A 130 0.53 16.83 4.74
CA HIS A 130 1.43 17.97 4.97
C HIS A 130 2.88 17.47 5.06
N PRO A 131 3.88 18.20 4.51
CA PRO A 131 5.28 17.79 4.55
C PRO A 131 5.84 17.57 5.96
N ASP A 132 5.32 18.29 6.95
CA ASP A 132 5.78 18.21 8.34
C ASP A 132 5.13 17.08 9.16
N ASP A 133 4.23 16.31 8.59
CA ASP A 133 3.53 15.23 9.32
C ASP A 133 4.51 14.22 9.93
N LEU A 134 5.57 13.87 9.19
CA LEU A 134 6.59 12.96 9.68
C LEU A 134 7.53 13.61 10.72
N ALA A 135 7.83 14.88 10.56
CA ALA A 135 8.67 15.62 11.52
C ALA A 135 8.02 15.67 12.91
N GLY A 136 6.72 15.94 12.97
CA GLY A 136 5.94 15.87 14.20
C GLY A 136 5.94 14.47 14.83
N ARG A 137 5.81 13.44 14.00
CA ARG A 137 5.86 12.05 14.48
C ARG A 137 7.23 11.65 15.00
N HIS A 138 8.31 12.03 14.33
CA HIS A 138 9.68 11.77 14.77
C HIS A 138 10.00 12.45 16.11
N ALA A 139 9.47 13.67 16.32
CA ALA A 139 9.64 14.38 17.59
C ALA A 139 8.90 13.70 18.75
N ALA A 140 7.71 13.16 18.49
CA ALA A 140 6.91 12.46 19.49
C ALA A 140 7.43 11.03 19.76
N GLU A 141 7.95 10.35 18.74
CA GLU A 141 8.36 8.95 18.77
C GLU A 141 9.76 8.78 18.13
N PRO A 142 10.85 9.04 18.88
CA PRO A 142 12.23 9.00 18.34
C PRO A 142 12.65 7.66 17.72
N TRP A 143 12.03 6.54 18.11
CA TRP A 143 12.30 5.22 17.54
C TRP A 143 11.80 5.06 16.09
N TYR A 144 10.93 5.94 15.61
CA TYR A 144 10.49 5.98 14.22
C TYR A 144 11.36 6.86 13.32
N GLY A 145 12.54 7.30 13.78
CA GLY A 145 13.40 8.25 13.08
C GLY A 145 13.85 7.85 11.66
N GLN A 146 13.73 6.58 11.29
CA GLN A 146 14.03 6.10 9.93
C GLN A 146 12.80 6.04 9.00
N LYS A 147 11.60 6.40 9.51
CA LYS A 147 10.37 6.37 8.73
C LYS A 147 10.37 7.54 7.74
N THR A 148 10.30 7.22 6.46
CA THR A 148 10.34 8.19 5.36
C THR A 148 8.96 8.52 4.79
N GLU A 149 7.96 7.68 5.07
CA GLU A 149 6.61 7.82 4.53
C GLU A 149 5.55 7.61 5.61
N PRO A 150 4.42 8.34 5.55
CA PRO A 150 3.33 8.17 6.50
C PRO A 150 2.62 6.82 6.31
N ALA A 151 2.37 6.11 7.39
CA ALA A 151 1.53 4.91 7.39
C ALA A 151 0.06 5.27 7.62
N VAL A 152 -0.85 4.33 7.39
CA VAL A 152 -2.29 4.52 7.62
C VAL A 152 -2.60 4.89 9.08
N GLU A 153 -1.79 4.44 10.02
CA GLU A 153 -1.88 4.84 11.43
C GLU A 153 -1.71 6.35 11.61
N ASP A 154 -0.70 6.94 10.95
CA ASP A 154 -0.45 8.39 11.01
C ASP A 154 -1.60 9.17 10.36
N MET A 155 -2.10 8.66 9.22
CA MET A 155 -3.26 9.24 8.53
C MET A 155 -4.51 9.22 9.41
N LEU A 156 -4.76 8.11 10.10
CA LEU A 156 -5.86 7.96 11.05
C LEU A 156 -5.73 8.89 12.26
N ALA A 157 -4.53 8.98 12.84
CA ALA A 157 -4.26 9.87 13.95
C ALA A 157 -4.53 11.33 13.56
N LYS A 158 -4.04 11.75 12.40
CA LYS A 158 -4.31 13.08 11.86
C LYS A 158 -5.79 13.33 11.59
N LEU A 159 -6.49 12.37 10.97
CA LEU A 159 -7.92 12.48 10.72
C LEU A 159 -8.72 12.60 12.02
N ARG A 160 -8.38 11.84 13.06
CA ARG A 160 -9.02 11.92 14.38
C ARG A 160 -8.81 13.28 15.03
N GLY A 161 -7.62 13.87 14.87
CA GLY A 161 -7.31 15.21 15.37
C GLY A 161 -8.09 16.32 14.66
N THR A 162 -8.35 16.19 13.37
CA THR A 162 -9.01 17.23 12.56
C THR A 162 -10.41 17.65 13.06
N PRO A 163 -11.36 16.73 13.39
CA PRO A 163 -12.65 17.10 13.94
C PRO A 163 -12.58 17.70 15.35
N VAL A 164 -11.59 17.27 16.14
CA VAL A 164 -11.36 17.84 17.49
C VAL A 164 -10.91 19.28 17.36
N ALA A 165 -9.94 19.57 16.49
CA ALA A 165 -9.52 20.93 16.17
C ALA A 165 -10.71 21.81 15.76
N ALA A 166 -11.54 21.34 14.82
CA ALA A 166 -12.70 22.09 14.32
C ALA A 166 -13.74 22.41 15.42
N ARG A 167 -13.88 21.56 16.43
CA ARG A 167 -14.79 21.82 17.57
C ARG A 167 -14.28 22.90 18.52
N PHE A 168 -12.95 22.99 18.70
CA PHE A 168 -12.36 23.97 19.61
C PHE A 168 -12.10 25.32 18.96
N THR A 169 -11.89 25.36 17.67
CA THR A 169 -11.55 26.63 16.99
C THR A 169 -12.76 27.47 16.60
N GLY A 170 -13.99 26.89 16.57
CA GLY A 170 -15.20 27.65 16.20
C GLY A 170 -15.16 28.34 14.84
N VAL A 171 -14.05 28.22 14.11
CA VAL A 171 -13.77 28.91 12.86
C VAL A 171 -13.69 27.87 11.74
N ARG A 172 -14.45 28.09 10.66
CA ARG A 172 -14.19 27.40 9.40
C ARG A 172 -12.74 27.65 9.01
N PRO A 173 -11.94 26.62 8.67
CA PRO A 173 -10.52 26.78 8.40
C PRO A 173 -10.30 27.50 7.08
N ALA A 174 -10.37 28.83 7.11
CA ALA A 174 -9.87 29.66 6.01
C ALA A 174 -8.40 30.05 6.24
N GLN A 175 -7.94 30.10 7.49
CA GLN A 175 -6.52 30.22 7.85
C GLN A 175 -6.32 29.75 9.30
N PRO A 176 -5.34 28.87 9.58
CA PRO A 176 -5.03 28.46 10.95
C PRO A 176 -4.35 29.63 11.69
N ASP A 177 -4.96 30.11 12.77
CA ASP A 177 -4.34 31.03 13.70
C ASP A 177 -3.47 30.25 14.69
N HIS A 178 -2.21 30.66 14.89
CA HIS A 178 -1.23 29.96 15.74
C HIS A 178 -1.68 29.79 17.21
N HIS A 179 -2.63 30.57 17.68
CA HIS A 179 -3.19 30.44 19.04
C HIS A 179 -4.08 29.20 19.18
N ASN A 180 -4.81 28.87 18.15
CA ASN A 180 -5.71 27.71 18.12
C ASN A 180 -4.97 26.35 18.03
N TYR A 181 -3.73 26.34 17.55
CA TYR A 181 -2.91 25.12 17.50
C TYR A 181 -2.47 24.65 18.90
N ARG A 182 -2.15 25.58 19.78
CA ARG A 182 -1.72 25.25 21.16
C ARG A 182 -2.82 24.66 22.01
N ASP A 183 -4.03 25.20 21.89
CA ASP A 183 -5.22 24.68 22.60
C ASP A 183 -5.64 23.31 22.06
N PHE A 184 -5.39 23.08 20.75
CA PHE A 184 -5.61 21.81 20.11
C PHE A 184 -4.60 20.73 20.56
N GLU A 185 -3.32 21.04 20.63
CA GLU A 185 -2.28 20.13 21.13
C GLU A 185 -2.56 19.75 22.60
N LEU A 186 -2.99 20.70 23.43
CA LEU A 186 -3.37 20.45 24.80
C LEU A 186 -4.62 19.55 24.91
N ALA A 187 -5.62 19.77 24.05
CA ALA A 187 -6.83 18.94 24.01
C ALA A 187 -6.54 17.53 23.49
N CYS A 188 -5.65 17.36 22.52
CA CYS A 188 -5.20 16.05 22.04
C CYS A 188 -4.38 15.31 23.10
N ALA A 189 -3.51 15.99 23.82
CA ALA A 189 -2.74 15.39 24.92
C ALA A 189 -3.65 14.93 26.07
N ALA A 190 -4.69 15.71 26.41
CA ALA A 190 -5.69 15.35 27.43
C ALA A 190 -6.62 14.19 27.02
N ALA A 191 -6.83 13.98 25.72
CA ALA A 191 -7.64 12.87 25.19
C ALA A 191 -6.87 11.56 25.00
N ALA A 192 -5.54 11.60 25.14
CA ALA A 192 -4.65 10.45 25.00
C ALA A 192 -4.28 9.80 26.36
N THR A 193 -4.71 10.38 27.48
CA THR A 193 -4.63 9.83 28.84
C THR A 193 -5.96 9.21 29.24
#